data_ceb3e9dab8c01e26830ff493143ccea3
#
_entry.id   ceb3e9dab8c01e26830ff493143ccea3
#
_cell.length_a   1.000
_cell.length_b   1.000
_cell.length_c   1.000
_cell.angle_alpha   90.00
_cell.angle_beta   90.00
_cell.angle_gamma   90.00
#
_symmetry.space_group_name_H-M   'P 1'
#
loop_
_entity.id
_entity.type
_entity.pdbx_description
1 polymer ?
#
loop_
_entity_poly.entity_id
_entity_poly.type
_entity_poly.pdbx_seq_one_letter_code
_entity_poly.pdbx_strand_id
1 'polypeptide(L)' 'MEINFFKDILFDLLNESDDLNLISIESNDKAGTFLVTSEDGSRFLVTCEKVE' A
#
# COMPACT_ATOMS: atom_id res chain seq x y z
N MET A 1 -0.29 -10.19 -15.04
CA MET A 1 -0.94 -9.05 -14.35
C MET A 1 0.03 -7.87 -14.33
N GLU A 2 -0.43 -6.71 -14.69
CA GLU A 2 0.39 -5.50 -14.67
C GLU A 2 0.54 -4.98 -13.24
N ILE A 3 1.72 -4.40 -12.92
CA ILE A 3 2.04 -4.00 -11.56
C ILE A 3 1.09 -2.92 -11.01
N ASN A 4 0.69 -1.96 -11.85
CA ASN A 4 -0.22 -0.91 -11.37
C ASN A 4 -1.60 -1.45 -11.04
N PHE A 5 -2.07 -2.43 -11.79
CA PHE A 5 -3.33 -3.11 -11.50
C PHE A 5 -3.25 -3.86 -10.17
N PHE A 6 -2.14 -4.56 -9.95
CA PHE A 6 -1.90 -5.25 -8.68
C PHE A 6 -1.86 -4.26 -7.51
N LYS A 7 -1.17 -3.13 -7.68
CA LYS A 7 -1.07 -2.11 -6.64
C LYS A 7 -2.43 -1.50 -6.30
N ASP A 8 -3.28 -1.28 -7.31
CA ASP A 8 -4.62 -0.74 -7.06
C ASP A 8 -5.45 -1.68 -6.19
N ILE A 9 -5.38 -2.97 -6.47
CA ILE A 9 -6.09 -3.97 -5.67
C ILE A 9 -5.52 -4.02 -4.25
N LEU A 10 -4.21 -4.00 -4.13
CA LEU A 10 -3.55 -4.01 -2.82
C LEU A 10 -3.92 -2.78 -2.00
N PHE A 11 -3.96 -1.61 -2.62
CA PHE A 11 -4.38 -0.37 -1.97
C PHE A 11 -5.79 -0.52 -1.38
N ASP A 12 -6.72 -1.06 -2.17
CA ASP A 12 -8.10 -1.27 -1.72
C ASP A 12 -8.16 -2.25 -0.54
N LEU A 13 -7.40 -3.35 -0.61
CA LEU A 13 -7.36 -4.34 0.46
C LEU A 13 -6.81 -3.74 1.76
N LEU A 14 -5.76 -2.95 1.67
CA LEU A 14 -5.17 -2.28 2.84
C LEU A 14 -6.16 -1.29 3.44
N ASN A 15 -6.85 -0.55 2.59
CA ASN A 15 -7.80 0.47 3.03
C ASN A 15 -9.05 -0.13 3.68
N GLU A 16 -9.44 -1.33 3.27
CA GLU A 16 -10.62 -2.02 3.78
C GLU A 16 -10.33 -2.89 5.01
N SER A 17 -9.06 -3.10 5.35
CA SER A 17 -8.70 -3.97 6.46
C SER A 17 -9.04 -3.34 7.80
N ASP A 18 -9.89 -4.00 8.57
CA ASP A 18 -10.28 -3.55 9.90
C ASP A 18 -9.17 -3.74 10.94
N ASP A 19 -8.26 -4.68 10.66
CA ASP A 19 -7.20 -5.03 11.61
C ASP A 19 -6.04 -4.03 11.61
N LEU A 20 -5.85 -3.31 10.49
CA LEU A 20 -4.67 -2.45 10.32
C LEU A 20 -4.88 -1.04 10.87
N ASN A 21 -6.10 -0.56 10.93
CA ASN A 21 -6.43 0.79 11.45
C ASN A 21 -5.56 1.88 10.83
N LEU A 22 -5.50 1.90 9.50
CA LEU A 22 -4.68 2.85 8.77
C LEU A 22 -5.39 4.20 8.67
N ILE A 23 -4.63 5.29 8.87
CA ILE A 23 -5.13 6.65 8.70
C ILE A 23 -4.69 7.28 7.39
N SER A 24 -3.66 6.72 6.75
CA SER A 24 -3.12 7.27 5.50
C SER A 24 -2.40 6.20 4.70
N ILE A 25 -2.62 6.21 3.40
CA ILE A 25 -1.87 5.38 2.45
C ILE A 25 -1.46 6.29 1.30
N GLU A 26 -0.16 6.46 1.09
CA GLU A 26 0.38 7.25 -0.01
C GLU A 26 1.05 6.32 -1.03
N SER A 27 0.60 6.40 -2.27
CA SER A 27 1.15 5.57 -3.35
C SER A 27 2.15 6.37 -4.17
N ASN A 28 3.31 5.77 -4.44
CA ASN A 28 4.30 6.33 -5.35
C ASN A 28 4.51 5.34 -6.50
N ASP A 29 3.90 5.62 -7.64
CA ASP A 29 3.93 4.72 -8.79
C ASP A 29 5.32 4.61 -9.42
N LYS A 30 6.11 5.68 -9.37
CA LYS A 30 7.47 5.65 -9.92
C LYS A 30 8.39 4.74 -9.13
N ALA A 31 8.24 4.74 -7.81
CA ALA A 31 9.05 3.90 -6.92
C ALA A 31 8.43 2.53 -6.69
N GLY A 32 7.18 2.34 -7.07
CA GLY A 32 6.46 1.10 -6.81
C GLY A 32 6.19 0.88 -5.34
N THR A 33 5.95 1.94 -4.58
CA THR A 33 5.83 1.86 -3.12
C THR A 33 4.54 2.44 -2.61
N PHE A 34 4.16 1.98 -1.40
CA PHE A 34 3.14 2.61 -0.57
C PHE A 34 3.76 3.01 0.76
N LEU A 35 3.45 4.20 1.21
CA LEU A 35 3.76 4.60 2.58
C LEU A 35 2.46 4.56 3.37
N VAL A 36 2.39 3.70 4.38
CA VAL A 36 1.19 3.54 5.19
C VAL A 36 1.44 4.06 6.60
N THR A 37 0.44 4.74 7.15
CA THR A 37 0.50 5.27 8.51
C THR A 37 -0.68 4.70 9.29
N SER A 38 -0.42 4.11 10.44
CA SER A 38 -1.45 3.56 11.31
C SER A 38 -1.88 4.56 12.38
N GLU A 39 -3.00 4.26 13.07
CA GLU A 39 -3.55 5.13 14.11
C GLU A 39 -2.57 5.39 15.27
N ASP A 40 -1.72 4.44 15.57
CA ASP A 40 -0.75 4.56 16.66
C ASP A 40 0.49 5.40 16.29
N GLY A 41 0.52 5.92 15.07
CA GLY A 41 1.63 6.71 14.58
C GLY A 41 2.72 5.91 13.89
N SER A 42 2.60 4.61 13.81
CA SER A 42 3.57 3.77 13.10
C SER A 42 3.48 3.98 11.61
N ARG A 43 4.62 3.97 10.93
CA ARG A 43 4.70 4.16 9.48
C ARG A 43 5.47 3.00 8.86
N PHE A 44 4.96 2.48 7.76
CA PHE A 44 5.55 1.34 7.06
C PHE A 44 5.69 1.65 5.58
N LEU A 45 6.82 1.25 5.01
CA LEU A 45 7.04 1.35 3.57
C LEU A 45 6.85 -0.03 2.96
N VAL A 46 5.90 -0.13 2.03
CA VAL A 46 5.62 -1.37 1.30
C VAL A 46 6.11 -1.21 -0.13
N THR A 47 7.01 -2.06 -0.56
CA THR A 47 7.55 -2.04 -1.92
C THR A 47 6.94 -3.15 -2.75
N CYS A 48 6.42 -2.81 -3.92
CA CYS A 48 5.87 -3.78 -4.88
C CYS A 48 6.78 -3.87 -6.09
N GLU A 49 7.11 -5.09 -6.49
CA GLU A 49 7.97 -5.33 -7.64
C GLU A 49 7.43 -6.52 -8.43
N LYS A 50 7.30 -6.34 -9.74
CA LYS A 50 6.90 -7.44 -10.61
C LYS A 50 8.14 -8.23 -10.99
N VAL A 51 8.18 -9.52 -10.66
CA VAL A 51 9.33 -10.37 -10.91
C VAL A 51 9.15 -11.28 -12.12
N GLU A 52 7.94 -11.36 -12.67
CA GLU A 52 7.65 -12.12 -13.90
C GLU A 52 6.54 -11.47 -14.71
#